data_03d97d468fb2bd084872eba50d45a310
#
_entry.id   03d97d468fb2bd084872eba50d45a310
#
_cell.length_a   1.000
_cell.length_b   1.000
_cell.length_c   1.000
_cell.angle_alpha   90.00
_cell.angle_beta   90.00
_cell.angle_gamma   90.00
#
_symmetry.space_group_name_H-M   'P 1'
#
loop_
_entity.id
_entity.type
_entity.pdbx_description
1 polymer ?
#
loop_
_entity_poly.entity_id
_entity_poly.type
_entity_poly.pdbx_seq_one_letter_code
_entity_poly.pdbx_strand_id
1 'polypeptide(L)'
;MDKRISKSFRVIFSSLYPNFNEEEAKNSEKYFNFILANFPDRSEITLLKIVFFIFSFGIRKVFIKDKNIPRFVQNLQSSNLSLLRKLGSGMTALFGLSTARSLDGEGSVYKYLDYPIYKNTTIEKKDVSIPKSIEVAVIGSGSGGGVAANILNEKYEVGLFEKGSYGNGETNNETFGYHNFYDTNGIQQTRGYKVLLLAGMGIGGGTSVNWTTSLRTPDKILSEWDSLTGQDNYFNSSEFKSSMDYVCKELNVDVENNRIPQKEEKLAQGLELNDLSYKIIPRNTSNADCTESGFSTFGRYDESINSTNKVWFSEDKFEPNNVFSDTNIKNLDLSNGKATHINVENNGILHKVAVDKVILAAGSLNTPKILLDSGYRNKHLGHNLKLHPVSGVAGKFSDEQKPWAGTMPVSYTHLRAHETVRKRV
;
A
#
# COMPACT_ATOMS: atom_id res chain seq x y z
N MET A 1 18.79 -17.65 11.87
CA MET A 1 18.63 -18.63 10.75
C MET A 1 19.68 -19.71 10.84
N ASP A 2 19.38 -20.96 10.40
CA ASP A 2 20.37 -22.03 10.28
C ASP A 2 21.50 -21.57 9.33
N LYS A 3 22.77 -21.72 9.77
CA LYS A 3 23.97 -21.36 8.99
C LYS A 3 23.97 -21.94 7.57
N ARG A 4 23.25 -23.03 7.34
CA ARG A 4 23.12 -23.72 6.06
C ARG A 4 22.18 -22.99 5.11
N ILE A 5 21.07 -22.49 5.62
CA ILE A 5 20.11 -21.68 4.83
C ILE A 5 20.79 -20.38 4.41
N SER A 6 21.52 -19.74 5.32
CA SER A 6 22.34 -18.56 5.06
C SER A 6 23.33 -18.76 3.93
N LYS A 7 24.09 -19.86 4.00
CA LYS A 7 25.06 -20.22 2.95
C LYS A 7 24.39 -20.47 1.60
N SER A 8 23.23 -21.12 1.58
CA SER A 8 22.46 -21.38 0.35
C SER A 8 21.89 -20.11 -0.24
N PHE A 9 21.36 -19.21 0.60
CA PHE A 9 20.92 -17.90 0.17
C PHE A 9 22.02 -17.17 -0.59
N ARG A 10 23.19 -17.00 0.03
CA ARG A 10 24.31 -16.26 -0.58
C ARG A 10 24.73 -16.83 -1.92
N VAL A 11 24.79 -18.15 -2.06
CA VAL A 11 25.20 -18.78 -3.33
C VAL A 11 24.15 -18.57 -4.41
N ILE A 12 22.87 -18.74 -4.10
CA ILE A 12 21.79 -18.47 -5.05
C ILE A 12 21.80 -16.99 -5.42
N PHE A 13 21.92 -16.12 -4.42
CA PHE A 13 21.97 -14.68 -4.59
C PHE A 13 23.09 -14.26 -5.54
N SER A 14 24.34 -14.65 -5.26
CA SER A 14 25.50 -14.32 -6.10
C SER A 14 25.39 -14.88 -7.51
N SER A 15 24.67 -15.98 -7.70
CA SER A 15 24.43 -16.54 -9.03
C SER A 15 23.35 -15.81 -9.82
N LEU A 16 22.33 -15.29 -9.14
CA LEU A 16 21.26 -14.49 -9.76
C LEU A 16 21.70 -13.04 -10.03
N TYR A 17 22.56 -12.54 -9.16
CA TYR A 17 23.03 -11.15 -9.17
C TYR A 17 24.57 -11.09 -9.14
N PRO A 18 25.23 -11.45 -10.22
CA PRO A 18 26.71 -11.60 -10.24
C PRO A 18 27.48 -10.29 -10.06
N ASN A 19 26.83 -9.15 -10.23
CA ASN A 19 27.43 -7.83 -10.09
C ASN A 19 27.42 -7.30 -8.64
N PHE A 20 26.82 -8.04 -7.71
CA PHE A 20 26.73 -7.66 -6.30
C PHE A 20 27.94 -8.18 -5.52
N ASN A 21 28.46 -7.35 -4.63
CA ASN A 21 29.57 -7.72 -3.75
C ASN A 21 29.09 -8.51 -2.51
N GLU A 22 30.04 -8.95 -1.69
CA GLU A 22 29.74 -9.78 -0.51
C GLU A 22 28.96 -9.02 0.58
N GLU A 23 29.18 -7.72 0.72
CA GLU A 23 28.47 -6.87 1.70
C GLU A 23 27.01 -6.71 1.31
N GLU A 24 26.75 -6.46 0.04
CA GLU A 24 25.41 -6.40 -0.51
C GLU A 24 24.65 -7.71 -0.37
N ALA A 25 25.34 -8.83 -0.57
CA ALA A 25 24.78 -10.15 -0.32
C ALA A 25 24.42 -10.37 1.16
N LYS A 26 25.23 -9.84 2.09
CA LYS A 26 24.94 -9.89 3.53
C LYS A 26 23.73 -9.02 3.90
N ASN A 27 23.62 -7.83 3.32
CA ASN A 27 22.49 -6.94 3.58
C ASN A 27 21.19 -7.50 3.01
N SER A 28 21.21 -8.06 1.81
CA SER A 28 20.08 -8.78 1.24
C SER A 28 19.70 -10.00 2.09
N GLU A 29 20.65 -10.69 2.67
CA GLU A 29 20.41 -11.81 3.58
C GLU A 29 19.74 -11.35 4.90
N LYS A 30 20.13 -10.20 5.44
CA LYS A 30 19.45 -9.63 6.63
C LYS A 30 17.97 -9.40 6.33
N TYR A 31 17.68 -8.79 5.18
CA TYR A 31 16.29 -8.53 4.79
C TYR A 31 15.51 -9.82 4.49
N PHE A 32 16.12 -10.79 3.86
CA PHE A 32 15.55 -12.12 3.67
C PHE A 32 15.16 -12.77 5.00
N ASN A 33 16.04 -12.68 6.00
CA ASN A 33 15.76 -13.16 7.35
C ASN A 33 14.59 -12.42 8.00
N PHE A 34 14.52 -11.12 7.78
CA PHE A 34 13.41 -10.31 8.25
C PHE A 34 12.08 -10.74 7.61
N ILE A 35 12.03 -10.95 6.30
CA ILE A 35 10.84 -11.48 5.62
C ILE A 35 10.43 -12.81 6.24
N LEU A 36 11.36 -13.74 6.42
CA LEU A 36 11.08 -15.06 7.00
C LEU A 36 10.57 -14.99 8.46
N ALA A 37 11.05 -14.03 9.24
CA ALA A 37 10.63 -13.85 10.63
C ALA A 37 9.21 -13.26 10.75
N ASN A 38 8.82 -12.42 9.82
CA ASN A 38 7.55 -11.69 9.84
C ASN A 38 6.49 -12.27 8.90
N PHE A 39 6.75 -13.40 8.30
CA PHE A 39 5.80 -14.03 7.37
C PHE A 39 4.59 -14.59 8.14
N PRO A 40 3.35 -14.31 7.70
CA PRO A 40 2.15 -14.63 8.48
C PRO A 40 1.89 -16.14 8.64
N ASP A 41 2.29 -16.95 7.67
CA ASP A 41 2.02 -18.38 7.65
C ASP A 41 3.28 -19.22 7.96
N ARG A 42 3.30 -19.78 9.17
CA ARG A 42 4.43 -20.62 9.62
C ARG A 42 4.58 -21.92 8.84
N SER A 43 3.51 -22.46 8.26
CA SER A 43 3.57 -23.71 7.48
C SER A 43 4.33 -23.52 6.18
N GLU A 44 4.16 -22.38 5.55
CA GLU A 44 4.83 -22.04 4.29
C GLU A 44 6.27 -21.61 4.48
N ILE A 45 6.59 -20.94 5.60
CA ILE A 45 8.00 -20.74 6.00
C ILE A 45 8.70 -22.08 6.16
N THR A 46 8.03 -23.05 6.75
CA THR A 46 8.58 -24.40 6.92
C THR A 46 8.85 -25.05 5.57
N LEU A 47 7.91 -24.96 4.64
CA LEU A 47 8.08 -25.43 3.27
C LEU A 47 9.25 -24.72 2.56
N LEU A 48 9.33 -23.42 2.69
CA LEU A 48 10.42 -22.61 2.14
C LEU A 48 11.78 -23.00 2.74
N LYS A 49 11.84 -23.19 4.05
CA LYS A 49 13.04 -23.67 4.73
C LYS A 49 13.43 -25.07 4.28
N ILE A 50 12.47 -25.97 4.06
CA ILE A 50 12.71 -27.32 3.51
C ILE A 50 13.27 -27.20 2.09
N VAL A 51 12.71 -26.36 1.25
CA VAL A 51 13.22 -26.12 -0.11
C VAL A 51 14.66 -25.60 -0.10
N PHE A 52 14.95 -24.61 0.74
CA PHE A 52 16.32 -24.11 0.91
C PHE A 52 17.26 -25.17 1.49
N PHE A 53 16.78 -26.00 2.37
CA PHE A 53 17.54 -27.11 2.95
C PHE A 53 17.84 -28.19 1.89
N ILE A 54 16.86 -28.60 1.09
CA ILE A 54 17.05 -29.55 -0.03
C ILE A 54 18.04 -28.96 -1.04
N PHE A 55 17.92 -27.66 -1.35
CA PHE A 55 18.84 -26.95 -2.23
C PHE A 55 20.27 -26.92 -1.67
N SER A 56 20.40 -26.85 -0.33
CA SER A 56 21.73 -26.81 0.32
C SER A 56 22.45 -28.16 0.38
N PHE A 57 21.70 -29.27 0.44
CA PHE A 57 22.28 -30.57 0.84
C PHE A 57 22.58 -31.55 -0.30
N GLY A 58 21.82 -31.61 -1.35
CA GLY A 58 21.95 -32.71 -2.27
C GLY A 58 21.96 -32.33 -3.74
N ILE A 59 20.99 -31.55 -4.13
CA ILE A 59 20.75 -31.26 -5.54
C ILE A 59 21.85 -30.35 -6.11
N ARG A 60 22.41 -29.46 -5.29
CA ARG A 60 23.40 -28.48 -5.72
C ARG A 60 24.76 -29.08 -6.05
N LYS A 61 25.27 -30.01 -5.25
CA LYS A 61 26.59 -30.62 -5.51
C LYS A 61 26.60 -31.64 -6.65
N VAL A 62 25.42 -32.26 -6.90
CA VAL A 62 25.32 -33.38 -7.84
C VAL A 62 24.70 -32.96 -9.18
N PHE A 63 23.73 -32.03 -9.18
CA PHE A 63 22.92 -31.76 -10.38
C PHE A 63 23.00 -30.32 -10.92
N ILE A 64 23.36 -29.31 -10.11
CA ILE A 64 23.34 -27.90 -10.55
C ILE A 64 24.65 -27.21 -10.20
N LYS A 65 25.45 -26.90 -11.21
CA LYS A 65 26.60 -26.00 -11.04
C LYS A 65 26.10 -24.57 -10.78
N ASP A 66 26.76 -23.81 -9.92
CA ASP A 66 26.37 -22.46 -9.53
C ASP A 66 26.02 -21.56 -10.72
N LYS A 67 26.81 -21.62 -11.80
CA LYS A 67 26.56 -20.90 -13.06
C LYS A 67 25.24 -21.25 -13.77
N ASN A 68 24.61 -22.36 -13.43
CA ASN A 68 23.37 -22.82 -14.03
C ASN A 68 22.13 -22.48 -13.17
N ILE A 69 22.29 -21.88 -11.99
CA ILE A 69 21.19 -21.53 -11.09
C ILE A 69 20.16 -20.60 -11.76
N PRO A 70 20.54 -19.52 -12.47
CA PRO A 70 19.58 -18.66 -13.16
C PRO A 70 18.71 -19.43 -14.15
N ARG A 71 19.32 -20.27 -14.98
CA ARG A 71 18.61 -21.12 -15.94
C ARG A 71 17.69 -22.13 -15.26
N PHE A 72 18.11 -22.68 -14.13
CA PHE A 72 17.27 -23.59 -13.34
C PHE A 72 16.03 -22.86 -12.80
N VAL A 73 16.18 -21.66 -12.24
CA VAL A 73 15.05 -20.85 -11.76
C VAL A 73 14.08 -20.51 -12.91
N GLN A 74 14.61 -20.12 -14.07
CA GLN A 74 13.79 -19.88 -15.27
C GLN A 74 13.03 -21.13 -15.72
N ASN A 75 13.67 -22.29 -15.71
CA ASN A 75 13.02 -23.56 -16.05
C ASN A 75 11.89 -23.92 -15.04
N LEU A 76 12.07 -23.61 -13.76
CA LEU A 76 11.01 -23.76 -12.79
C LEU A 76 9.83 -22.83 -13.11
N GLN A 77 10.09 -21.56 -13.44
CA GLN A 77 9.06 -20.58 -13.79
C GLN A 77 8.28 -20.95 -15.04
N SER A 78 8.92 -21.56 -16.03
CA SER A 78 8.30 -22.00 -17.29
C SER A 78 7.75 -23.42 -17.24
N SER A 79 7.81 -24.12 -16.11
CA SER A 79 7.36 -25.50 -15.97
C SER A 79 5.84 -25.64 -16.18
N ASN A 80 5.41 -26.71 -16.84
CA ASN A 80 4.01 -27.09 -16.97
C ASN A 80 3.36 -27.49 -15.63
N LEU A 81 4.17 -27.88 -14.63
CA LEU A 81 3.71 -28.22 -13.31
C LEU A 81 3.52 -26.96 -12.45
N SER A 82 2.29 -26.72 -12.03
CA SER A 82 1.92 -25.48 -11.29
C SER A 82 2.74 -25.28 -10.00
N LEU A 83 3.09 -26.37 -9.31
CA LEU A 83 3.91 -26.33 -8.10
C LEU A 83 5.34 -25.81 -8.39
N LEU A 84 5.96 -26.29 -9.47
CA LEU A 84 7.31 -25.85 -9.86
C LEU A 84 7.30 -24.39 -10.33
N ARG A 85 6.27 -23.95 -11.06
CA ARG A 85 6.11 -22.53 -11.41
C ARG A 85 6.00 -21.63 -10.19
N LYS A 86 5.17 -22.03 -9.22
CA LYS A 86 5.03 -21.29 -7.96
C LYS A 86 6.36 -21.19 -7.19
N LEU A 87 7.11 -22.30 -7.17
CA LEU A 87 8.43 -22.32 -6.55
C LEU A 87 9.40 -21.35 -7.24
N GLY A 88 9.52 -21.43 -8.57
CA GLY A 88 10.40 -20.54 -9.33
C GLY A 88 10.02 -19.07 -9.20
N SER A 89 8.72 -18.74 -9.30
CA SER A 89 8.21 -17.38 -9.13
C SER A 89 8.41 -16.86 -7.69
N GLY A 90 8.14 -17.71 -6.70
CA GLY A 90 8.35 -17.37 -5.29
C GLY A 90 9.81 -17.11 -4.95
N MET A 91 10.72 -17.92 -5.49
CA MET A 91 12.17 -17.67 -5.35
C MET A 91 12.56 -16.34 -5.96
N THR A 92 12.16 -16.05 -7.19
CA THR A 92 12.50 -14.79 -7.86
C THR A 92 11.94 -13.58 -7.12
N ALA A 93 10.68 -13.65 -6.69
CA ALA A 93 10.07 -12.58 -5.91
C ALA A 93 10.81 -12.34 -4.59
N LEU A 94 11.14 -13.42 -3.88
CA LEU A 94 11.82 -13.33 -2.58
C LEU A 94 13.25 -12.76 -2.72
N PHE A 95 14.00 -13.23 -3.71
CA PHE A 95 15.34 -12.69 -3.99
C PHE A 95 15.26 -11.25 -4.50
N GLY A 96 14.33 -10.94 -5.41
CA GLY A 96 14.10 -9.59 -5.91
C GLY A 96 13.73 -8.61 -4.79
N LEU A 97 12.81 -8.99 -3.91
CA LEU A 97 12.46 -8.19 -2.74
C LEU A 97 13.65 -8.01 -1.79
N SER A 98 14.46 -9.04 -1.60
CA SER A 98 15.63 -8.96 -0.72
C SER A 98 16.74 -8.05 -1.29
N THR A 99 16.83 -7.90 -2.62
CA THR A 99 17.76 -6.96 -3.26
C THR A 99 17.25 -5.55 -3.26
N ALA A 100 15.97 -5.36 -3.61
CA ALA A 100 15.35 -4.04 -3.68
C ALA A 100 15.18 -3.37 -2.31
N ARG A 101 15.08 -4.18 -1.25
CA ARG A 101 14.84 -3.72 0.12
C ARG A 101 16.02 -4.00 1.03
N SER A 102 17.23 -3.59 0.65
CA SER A 102 18.34 -3.64 1.62
C SER A 102 18.01 -2.75 2.81
N LEU A 103 18.24 -3.26 4.03
CA LEU A 103 17.87 -2.55 5.26
C LEU A 103 18.50 -1.16 5.42
N ASP A 104 19.58 -0.91 4.72
CA ASP A 104 20.38 0.30 4.87
C ASP A 104 20.11 1.34 3.76
N GLY A 105 19.22 1.04 2.79
CA GLY A 105 18.93 1.93 1.64
C GLY A 105 20.13 2.19 0.72
N GLU A 106 21.28 1.63 1.02
CA GLU A 106 22.55 1.81 0.28
C GLU A 106 22.87 0.63 -0.66
N GLY A 107 21.86 -0.10 -1.10
CA GLY A 107 22.04 -1.23 -2.01
C GLY A 107 22.61 -0.80 -3.37
N SER A 108 23.42 -1.65 -4.00
CA SER A 108 23.99 -1.41 -5.32
C SER A 108 22.94 -1.24 -6.41
N VAL A 109 21.73 -1.77 -6.22
CA VAL A 109 20.58 -1.55 -7.13
C VAL A 109 20.29 -0.07 -7.27
N TYR A 110 20.24 0.68 -6.18
CA TYR A 110 19.98 2.11 -6.21
C TYR A 110 21.10 2.89 -6.90
N LYS A 111 22.36 2.53 -6.60
CA LYS A 111 23.52 3.12 -7.27
C LYS A 111 23.57 2.78 -8.76
N TYR A 112 23.24 1.55 -9.12
CA TYR A 112 23.21 1.10 -10.51
C TYR A 112 22.13 1.83 -11.33
N LEU A 113 21.00 2.12 -10.70
CA LEU A 113 19.87 2.83 -11.32
C LEU A 113 20.00 4.35 -11.23
N ASP A 114 21.07 4.89 -10.61
CA ASP A 114 21.16 6.32 -10.25
C ASP A 114 19.92 6.81 -9.50
N TYR A 115 19.41 5.96 -8.61
CA TYR A 115 18.20 6.19 -7.87
C TYR A 115 18.51 7.01 -6.62
N PRO A 116 17.81 8.11 -6.33
CA PRO A 116 18.11 8.92 -5.19
C PRO A 116 17.90 8.15 -3.89
N ILE A 117 18.94 8.08 -3.06
CA ILE A 117 18.90 7.45 -1.74
C ILE A 117 18.77 8.55 -0.70
N TYR A 118 17.67 8.56 0.02
CA TYR A 118 17.46 9.46 1.15
C TYR A 118 17.82 8.76 2.45
N LYS A 119 18.66 9.40 3.27
CA LYS A 119 19.11 8.84 4.56
C LYS A 119 18.21 9.32 5.70
N ASN A 120 17.76 8.35 6.49
CA ASN A 120 17.23 8.48 7.85
C ASN A 120 15.99 9.35 8.06
N THR A 121 14.88 8.67 8.14
CA THR A 121 13.66 9.21 8.75
C THR A 121 13.48 8.64 10.15
N THR A 122 13.13 9.48 11.07
CA THR A 122 12.62 9.09 12.38
C THR A 122 11.11 9.27 12.38
N ILE A 123 10.38 8.31 12.94
CA ILE A 123 8.97 8.51 13.26
C ILE A 123 8.91 9.24 14.59
N GLU A 124 8.24 10.37 14.62
CA GLU A 124 7.85 10.98 15.88
C GLU A 124 6.70 10.17 16.48
N LYS A 125 7.01 9.49 17.57
CA LYS A 125 5.97 8.95 18.44
C LYS A 125 5.50 10.09 19.34
N LYS A 126 4.26 10.51 19.16
CA LYS A 126 3.62 11.42 20.11
C LYS A 126 3.14 10.62 21.31
N ASP A 127 3.50 11.05 22.51
CA ASP A 127 2.87 10.56 23.73
C ASP A 127 1.41 11.04 23.73
N VAL A 128 0.49 10.10 23.53
CA VAL A 128 -0.95 10.39 23.55
C VAL A 128 -1.56 9.86 24.82
N SER A 129 -2.22 10.73 25.56
CA SER A 129 -3.02 10.33 26.74
C SER A 129 -4.38 9.87 26.27
N ILE A 130 -4.67 8.58 26.39
CA ILE A 130 -5.96 8.02 26.00
C ILE A 130 -7.07 8.50 26.93
N PRO A 131 -8.14 9.16 26.42
CA PRO A 131 -9.21 9.68 27.23
C PRO A 131 -10.06 8.56 27.85
N LYS A 132 -10.77 8.85 28.95
CA LYS A 132 -11.73 7.91 29.55
C LYS A 132 -13.05 7.86 28.77
N SER A 133 -13.41 8.93 28.13
CA SER A 133 -14.61 9.07 27.32
C SER A 133 -14.38 10.04 26.18
N ILE A 134 -15.14 9.89 25.10
CA ILE A 134 -15.21 10.79 23.95
C ILE A 134 -16.61 10.68 23.34
N GLU A 135 -17.20 11.79 22.92
CA GLU A 135 -18.56 11.77 22.35
C GLU A 135 -18.61 10.98 21.04
N VAL A 136 -17.71 11.28 20.09
CA VAL A 136 -17.62 10.60 18.80
C VAL A 136 -16.22 10.04 18.60
N ALA A 137 -16.09 8.72 18.52
CA ALA A 137 -14.84 8.06 18.16
C ALA A 137 -14.81 7.77 16.65
N VAL A 138 -13.85 8.34 15.93
CA VAL A 138 -13.55 8.01 14.53
C VAL A 138 -12.37 7.06 14.50
N ILE A 139 -12.55 5.87 13.93
CA ILE A 139 -11.55 4.80 13.89
C ILE A 139 -10.96 4.70 12.48
N GLY A 140 -9.72 5.12 12.35
CA GLY A 140 -8.97 5.22 11.11
C GLY A 140 -8.96 6.63 10.53
N SER A 141 -7.77 7.11 10.18
CA SER A 141 -7.49 8.47 9.70
C SER A 141 -7.42 8.60 8.18
N GLY A 142 -7.77 7.54 7.46
CA GLY A 142 -7.77 7.51 6.00
C GLY A 142 -8.81 8.44 5.36
N SER A 143 -9.03 8.29 4.05
CA SER A 143 -9.88 9.18 3.25
C SER A 143 -11.27 9.41 3.84
N GLY A 144 -11.93 8.37 4.36
CA GLY A 144 -13.26 8.51 4.97
C GLY A 144 -13.21 9.08 6.37
N GLY A 145 -12.28 8.56 7.21
CA GLY A 145 -12.20 8.94 8.61
C GLY A 145 -11.73 10.37 8.83
N GLY A 146 -10.76 10.82 8.04
CA GLY A 146 -10.26 12.18 8.16
C GLY A 146 -11.31 13.24 7.82
N VAL A 147 -12.02 13.05 6.72
CA VAL A 147 -13.13 13.96 6.34
C VAL A 147 -14.24 13.94 7.40
N ALA A 148 -14.63 12.72 7.85
CA ALA A 148 -15.68 12.58 8.86
C ALA A 148 -15.30 13.24 10.19
N ALA A 149 -14.04 13.06 10.64
CA ALA A 149 -13.56 13.67 11.88
C ALA A 149 -13.59 15.20 11.78
N ASN A 150 -13.10 15.78 10.69
CA ASN A 150 -13.11 17.22 10.50
C ASN A 150 -14.53 17.81 10.51
N ILE A 151 -15.45 17.23 9.73
CA ILE A 151 -16.82 17.75 9.63
C ILE A 151 -17.59 17.56 10.95
N LEU A 152 -17.41 16.44 11.62
CA LEU A 152 -18.11 16.17 12.88
C LEU A 152 -17.57 17.03 14.03
N ASN A 153 -16.29 17.39 14.01
CA ASN A 153 -15.65 18.23 15.02
C ASN A 153 -16.27 19.64 15.13
N GLU A 154 -16.99 20.09 14.11
CA GLU A 154 -17.74 21.34 14.18
C GLU A 154 -18.89 21.31 15.21
N LYS A 155 -19.37 20.13 15.59
CA LYS A 155 -20.60 19.96 16.42
C LYS A 155 -20.43 19.02 17.60
N TYR A 156 -19.40 18.19 17.61
CA TYR A 156 -19.20 17.12 18.58
C TYR A 156 -17.77 17.12 19.09
N GLU A 157 -17.55 16.59 20.27
CA GLU A 157 -16.21 16.25 20.75
C GLU A 157 -15.75 14.98 20.04
N VAL A 158 -14.84 15.13 19.06
CA VAL A 158 -14.37 14.04 18.21
C VAL A 158 -12.98 13.60 18.60
N GLY A 159 -12.80 12.29 18.83
CA GLY A 159 -11.49 11.65 18.95
C GLY A 159 -11.21 10.78 17.72
N LEU A 160 -10.06 10.99 17.08
CA LEU A 160 -9.59 10.23 15.93
C LEU A 160 -8.52 9.23 16.38
N PHE A 161 -8.79 7.94 16.22
CA PHE A 161 -7.90 6.85 16.61
C PHE A 161 -7.28 6.22 15.39
N GLU A 162 -5.94 6.24 15.30
CA GLU A 162 -5.20 5.67 14.19
C GLU A 162 -4.17 4.64 14.69
N LYS A 163 -4.16 3.49 14.05
CA LYS A 163 -3.28 2.37 14.38
C LYS A 163 -1.79 2.69 14.16
N GLY A 164 -1.50 3.46 13.13
CA GLY A 164 -0.13 3.82 12.76
C GLY A 164 0.30 5.17 13.31
N SER A 165 1.58 5.44 13.15
CA SER A 165 2.23 6.65 13.66
C SER A 165 2.05 7.85 12.73
N TYR A 166 2.44 9.03 13.20
CA TYR A 166 2.70 10.17 12.34
C TYR A 166 3.95 9.90 11.50
N GLY A 167 3.81 10.01 10.17
CA GLY A 167 4.94 10.13 9.29
C GLY A 167 5.35 11.60 9.18
N ASN A 168 6.51 11.97 9.64
CA ASN A 168 7.10 13.22 9.21
C ASN A 168 7.86 12.95 7.90
N GLY A 169 7.56 13.75 6.88
CA GLY A 169 7.86 13.47 5.49
C GLY A 169 9.32 13.55 5.07
N GLU A 170 10.30 13.49 5.98
CA GLU A 170 11.63 13.90 5.55
C GLU A 170 12.42 12.92 4.72
N THR A 171 12.19 11.62 4.77
CA THR A 171 12.88 10.72 3.84
C THR A 171 12.37 9.28 3.92
N ASN A 172 11.52 8.89 3.02
CA ASN A 172 10.99 7.54 3.04
C ASN A 172 11.68 6.68 1.99
N ASN A 173 12.62 5.86 2.41
CA ASN A 173 13.06 4.77 1.57
C ASN A 173 12.00 3.64 1.59
N GLU A 174 12.10 2.72 0.65
CA GLU A 174 11.12 1.63 0.51
C GLU A 174 11.00 0.78 1.77
N THR A 175 12.11 0.44 2.41
CA THR A 175 12.10 -0.37 3.63
C THR A 175 11.38 0.35 4.77
N PHE A 176 11.71 1.62 4.96
CA PHE A 176 11.07 2.46 5.95
C PHE A 176 9.57 2.62 5.66
N GLY A 177 9.21 2.92 4.41
CA GLY A 177 7.82 3.09 3.97
C GLY A 177 6.99 1.84 4.19
N TYR A 178 7.49 0.67 3.80
CA TYR A 178 6.76 -0.59 4.04
C TYR A 178 6.57 -0.92 5.51
N HIS A 179 7.56 -0.59 6.35
CA HIS A 179 7.48 -0.83 7.79
C HIS A 179 6.49 0.08 8.51
N ASN A 180 6.44 1.33 8.11
CA ASN A 180 5.78 2.36 8.90
C ASN A 180 4.45 2.82 8.31
N PHE A 181 4.29 2.69 6.98
CA PHE A 181 3.09 3.19 6.29
C PHE A 181 2.21 2.10 5.69
N TYR A 182 2.58 0.83 5.84
CA TYR A 182 1.75 -0.27 5.37
C TYR A 182 1.43 -1.27 6.46
N ASP A 183 0.18 -1.69 6.52
CA ASP A 183 -0.26 -2.74 7.44
C ASP A 183 0.52 -4.04 7.19
N THR A 184 0.87 -4.73 8.26
CA THR A 184 1.71 -5.94 8.21
C THR A 184 3.02 -5.76 7.41
N ASN A 185 3.62 -4.58 7.48
CA ASN A 185 4.88 -4.24 6.80
C ASN A 185 4.81 -4.43 5.27
N GLY A 186 3.62 -4.25 4.68
CA GLY A 186 3.39 -4.44 3.25
C GLY A 186 3.51 -5.90 2.77
N ILE A 187 3.44 -6.89 3.68
CA ILE A 187 3.52 -8.32 3.36
C ILE A 187 2.15 -9.01 3.51
N GLN A 188 1.08 -8.26 3.34
CA GLN A 188 -0.27 -8.80 3.42
C GLN A 188 -0.66 -9.45 2.08
N GLN A 189 -1.21 -10.66 2.12
CA GLN A 189 -1.55 -11.38 0.89
C GLN A 189 -2.72 -12.34 1.08
N THR A 190 -3.36 -12.68 -0.02
CA THR A 190 -4.45 -13.65 -0.02
C THR A 190 -3.95 -15.07 0.21
N ARG A 191 -4.81 -15.96 0.74
CA ARG A 191 -4.51 -17.40 0.81
C ARG A 191 -4.08 -17.91 -0.57
N GLY A 192 -2.98 -18.63 -0.61
CA GLY A 192 -2.39 -19.17 -1.84
C GLY A 192 -1.58 -18.15 -2.64
N TYR A 193 -1.22 -17.00 -2.06
CA TYR A 193 -0.24 -16.03 -2.59
C TYR A 193 -0.53 -15.50 -3.99
N LYS A 194 -1.80 -15.39 -4.34
CA LYS A 194 -2.18 -14.94 -5.69
C LYS A 194 -2.19 -13.41 -5.81
N VAL A 195 -2.46 -12.72 -4.72
CA VAL A 195 -2.60 -11.27 -4.71
C VAL A 195 -1.90 -10.70 -3.48
N LEU A 196 -0.97 -9.77 -3.69
CA LEU A 196 -0.39 -8.94 -2.66
C LEU A 196 -1.35 -7.78 -2.39
N LEU A 197 -1.67 -7.56 -1.11
CA LEU A 197 -2.54 -6.48 -0.66
C LEU A 197 -1.69 -5.42 0.02
N LEU A 198 -1.77 -4.19 -0.46
CA LEU A 198 -1.15 -3.04 0.16
C LEU A 198 -2.25 -2.18 0.81
N ALA A 199 -2.26 -2.12 2.13
CA ALA A 199 -3.17 -1.28 2.88
C ALA A 199 -2.35 -0.22 3.63
N GLY A 200 -2.63 1.05 3.36
CA GLY A 200 -1.96 2.15 4.05
C GLY A 200 -2.26 2.14 5.54
N MET A 201 -1.26 2.48 6.34
CA MET A 201 -1.28 2.61 7.79
C MET A 201 -0.56 3.91 8.17
N GLY A 202 -0.91 4.48 9.31
CA GLY A 202 -0.41 5.80 9.73
C GLY A 202 -1.41 6.92 9.50
N ILE A 203 -1.10 8.08 10.04
CA ILE A 203 -1.99 9.24 9.91
C ILE A 203 -2.18 9.60 8.43
N GLY A 204 -3.43 9.66 8.01
CA GLY A 204 -3.83 9.79 6.61
C GLY A 204 -4.09 8.46 5.90
N GLY A 205 -3.72 7.32 6.50
CA GLY A 205 -3.96 5.98 5.95
C GLY A 205 -3.45 5.83 4.52
N GLY A 206 -4.25 5.24 3.65
CA GLY A 206 -3.90 5.06 2.24
C GLY A 206 -3.68 6.36 1.45
N THR A 207 -4.22 7.51 1.92
CA THR A 207 -4.04 8.79 1.22
C THR A 207 -2.61 9.33 1.31
N SER A 208 -1.84 8.88 2.30
CA SER A 208 -0.43 9.26 2.47
C SER A 208 0.53 8.47 1.59
N VAL A 209 0.10 7.35 1.03
CA VAL A 209 0.94 6.42 0.25
C VAL A 209 0.37 6.07 -1.13
N ASN A 210 -0.76 6.64 -1.51
CA ASN A 210 -1.38 6.39 -2.81
C ASN A 210 -0.64 7.14 -3.95
N TRP A 211 -1.07 6.87 -5.17
CA TRP A 211 -0.51 7.50 -6.36
C TRP A 211 -1.23 8.81 -6.75
N THR A 212 -1.98 9.39 -5.85
CA THR A 212 -2.69 10.65 -6.03
C THR A 212 -3.72 10.69 -7.17
N THR A 213 -4.06 9.58 -7.77
CA THR A 213 -5.08 9.47 -8.81
C THR A 213 -6.45 9.80 -8.23
N SER A 214 -7.09 10.86 -8.73
CA SER A 214 -8.31 11.45 -8.17
C SER A 214 -9.42 11.53 -9.21
N LEU A 215 -9.84 10.37 -9.73
CA LEU A 215 -10.91 10.26 -10.70
C LEU A 215 -12.28 10.36 -10.04
N ARG A 216 -13.17 11.16 -10.62
CA ARG A 216 -14.58 11.20 -10.19
C ARG A 216 -15.31 9.95 -10.65
N THR A 217 -16.23 9.47 -9.82
CA THR A 217 -17.11 8.37 -10.21
C THR A 217 -18.03 8.84 -11.37
N PRO A 218 -18.04 8.13 -12.50
CA PRO A 218 -18.93 8.48 -13.62
C PRO A 218 -20.41 8.36 -13.26
N ASP A 219 -21.26 9.22 -13.82
CA ASP A 219 -22.72 9.25 -13.56
C ASP A 219 -23.38 7.89 -13.81
N LYS A 220 -22.93 7.13 -14.80
CA LYS A 220 -23.41 5.77 -15.06
C LYS A 220 -23.22 4.85 -13.84
N ILE A 221 -22.07 4.96 -13.19
CA ILE A 221 -21.75 4.14 -12.00
C ILE A 221 -22.55 4.62 -10.78
N LEU A 222 -22.74 5.94 -10.65
CA LEU A 222 -23.61 6.50 -9.61
C LEU A 222 -25.04 5.99 -9.75
N SER A 223 -25.58 5.96 -10.99
CA SER A 223 -26.91 5.38 -11.25
C SER A 223 -26.99 3.88 -10.97
N GLU A 224 -25.91 3.13 -11.24
CA GLU A 224 -25.80 1.72 -10.89
C GLU A 224 -25.80 1.53 -9.36
N TRP A 225 -25.15 2.41 -8.62
CA TRP A 225 -25.16 2.36 -7.15
C TRP A 225 -26.54 2.68 -6.57
N ASP A 226 -27.26 3.67 -7.12
CA ASP A 226 -28.64 3.93 -6.75
C ASP A 226 -29.51 2.70 -6.92
N SER A 227 -29.42 2.04 -8.07
CA SER A 227 -30.15 0.82 -8.38
C SER A 227 -29.78 -0.37 -7.45
N LEU A 228 -28.49 -0.57 -7.17
CA LEU A 228 -28.02 -1.68 -6.32
C LEU A 228 -28.38 -1.49 -4.85
N THR A 229 -28.46 -0.25 -4.37
CA THR A 229 -28.76 0.06 -2.97
C THR A 229 -30.24 0.34 -2.72
N GLY A 230 -31.05 0.40 -3.76
CA GLY A 230 -32.47 0.77 -3.67
C GLY A 230 -32.68 2.23 -3.28
N GLN A 231 -31.69 3.08 -3.52
CA GLN A 231 -31.80 4.52 -3.31
C GLN A 231 -32.48 5.20 -4.51
N ASP A 232 -33.27 6.22 -4.23
CA ASP A 232 -33.92 7.01 -5.28
C ASP A 232 -33.04 8.22 -5.63
N ASN A 233 -32.16 8.03 -6.62
CA ASN A 233 -31.28 9.06 -7.15
C ASN A 233 -30.40 9.78 -6.11
N TYR A 234 -29.98 9.06 -5.05
CA TYR A 234 -29.13 9.63 -3.99
C TYR A 234 -27.72 9.94 -4.50
N PHE A 235 -27.07 8.97 -5.13
CA PHE A 235 -25.71 9.14 -5.61
C PHE A 235 -25.59 10.09 -6.81
N ASN A 236 -26.65 10.30 -7.59
CA ASN A 236 -26.72 11.29 -8.64
C ASN A 236 -27.30 12.64 -8.20
N SER A 237 -27.68 12.78 -6.94
CA SER A 237 -28.23 14.04 -6.41
C SER A 237 -27.22 15.19 -6.49
N SER A 238 -27.73 16.41 -6.50
CA SER A 238 -26.90 17.63 -6.42
C SER A 238 -26.11 17.69 -5.12
N GLU A 239 -26.66 17.19 -4.03
CA GLU A 239 -26.02 17.13 -2.72
C GLU A 239 -24.78 16.22 -2.72
N PHE A 240 -24.92 15.00 -3.27
CA PHE A 240 -23.79 14.08 -3.38
C PHE A 240 -22.69 14.63 -4.31
N LYS A 241 -23.09 15.23 -5.43
CA LYS A 241 -22.15 15.86 -6.38
C LYS A 241 -21.45 17.07 -5.76
N SER A 242 -22.16 17.89 -4.98
CA SER A 242 -21.56 19.00 -4.22
C SER A 242 -20.55 18.52 -3.18
N SER A 243 -20.83 17.38 -2.54
CA SER A 243 -19.86 16.77 -1.61
C SER A 243 -18.59 16.30 -2.33
N MET A 244 -18.72 15.71 -3.51
CA MET A 244 -17.55 15.40 -4.35
C MET A 244 -16.78 16.66 -4.77
N ASP A 245 -17.50 17.74 -5.14
CA ASP A 245 -16.88 19.02 -5.50
C ASP A 245 -16.09 19.61 -4.32
N TYR A 246 -16.68 19.57 -3.13
CA TYR A 246 -16.04 20.03 -1.90
C TYR A 246 -14.73 19.26 -1.65
N VAL A 247 -14.77 17.94 -1.66
CA VAL A 247 -13.57 17.11 -1.43
C VAL A 247 -12.50 17.33 -2.51
N CYS A 248 -12.88 17.42 -3.78
CA CYS A 248 -11.94 17.70 -4.85
C CYS A 248 -11.27 19.08 -4.69
N LYS A 249 -12.03 20.08 -4.27
CA LYS A 249 -11.52 21.43 -4.02
C LYS A 249 -10.53 21.44 -2.84
N GLU A 250 -10.91 20.85 -1.71
CA GLU A 250 -10.05 20.80 -0.52
C GLU A 250 -8.74 20.04 -0.79
N LEU A 251 -8.80 18.96 -1.57
CA LEU A 251 -7.63 18.19 -1.98
C LEU A 251 -6.84 18.84 -3.12
N ASN A 252 -7.28 19.99 -3.65
CA ASN A 252 -6.68 20.64 -4.82
C ASN A 252 -6.50 19.67 -5.99
N VAL A 253 -7.60 18.99 -6.35
CA VAL A 253 -7.59 18.01 -7.45
C VAL A 253 -7.59 18.73 -8.77
N ASP A 254 -6.48 18.60 -9.54
CA ASP A 254 -6.34 19.21 -10.85
C ASP A 254 -5.51 18.35 -11.81
N VAL A 255 -5.60 18.63 -13.08
CA VAL A 255 -4.74 18.10 -14.16
C VAL A 255 -3.53 18.99 -14.41
N GLU A 256 -3.62 20.29 -14.14
CA GLU A 256 -2.57 21.29 -14.40
C GLU A 256 -1.38 21.18 -13.44
N ASN A 257 -1.61 20.64 -12.25
CA ASN A 257 -0.57 20.40 -11.25
C ASN A 257 0.32 19.20 -11.57
N ASN A 258 0.26 18.65 -12.78
CA ASN A 258 0.98 17.46 -13.16
C ASN A 258 2.12 17.75 -14.13
N ARG A 259 3.35 17.49 -13.72
CA ARG A 259 4.44 17.33 -14.67
C ARG A 259 4.33 15.95 -15.32
N ILE A 260 4.28 15.90 -16.65
CA ILE A 260 4.25 14.65 -17.41
C ILE A 260 5.69 14.12 -17.47
N PRO A 261 6.00 12.97 -16.86
CA PRO A 261 7.35 12.40 -16.92
C PRO A 261 7.58 11.74 -18.29
N GLN A 262 8.83 11.61 -18.68
CA GLN A 262 9.26 11.11 -19.99
C GLN A 262 8.62 9.75 -20.35
N LYS A 263 8.43 8.86 -19.40
CA LYS A 263 7.76 7.55 -19.61
C LYS A 263 6.31 7.70 -20.10
N GLU A 264 5.60 8.72 -19.61
CA GLU A 264 4.21 8.99 -20.00
C GLU A 264 4.13 9.72 -21.34
N GLU A 265 5.11 10.56 -21.67
CA GLU A 265 5.24 11.15 -23.02
C GLU A 265 5.45 10.03 -24.06
N LYS A 266 6.30 9.04 -23.76
CA LYS A 266 6.48 7.87 -24.64
C LYS A 266 5.20 7.04 -24.78
N LEU A 267 4.44 6.89 -23.70
CA LEU A 267 3.13 6.21 -23.75
C LEU A 267 2.15 7.01 -24.63
N ALA A 268 2.05 8.33 -24.43
CA ALA A 268 1.19 9.20 -25.21
C ALA A 268 1.52 9.12 -26.72
N GLN A 269 2.80 9.24 -27.08
CA GLN A 269 3.26 9.09 -28.46
C GLN A 269 2.86 7.72 -29.06
N GLY A 270 3.05 6.64 -28.28
CA GLY A 270 2.66 5.30 -28.73
C GLY A 270 1.15 5.14 -28.92
N LEU A 271 0.33 5.80 -28.12
CA LEU A 271 -1.12 5.80 -28.25
C LEU A 271 -1.57 6.58 -29.49
N GLU A 272 -1.00 7.77 -29.71
CA GLU A 272 -1.29 8.59 -30.90
C GLU A 272 -0.93 7.86 -32.20
N LEU A 273 0.21 7.18 -32.24
CA LEU A 273 0.62 6.34 -33.38
C LEU A 273 -0.34 5.19 -33.68
N ASN A 274 -1.17 4.80 -32.73
CA ASN A 274 -2.16 3.73 -32.88
C ASN A 274 -3.62 4.25 -32.88
N ASP A 275 -3.83 5.55 -33.14
CA ASP A 275 -5.15 6.19 -33.14
C ASP A 275 -5.95 5.96 -31.82
N LEU A 276 -5.23 5.87 -30.68
CA LEU A 276 -5.83 5.72 -29.36
C LEU A 276 -5.81 7.05 -28.61
N SER A 277 -6.94 7.40 -28.02
CA SER A 277 -7.04 8.59 -27.19
C SER A 277 -6.54 8.34 -25.77
N TYR A 278 -5.98 9.36 -25.14
CA TYR A 278 -5.60 9.37 -23.74
C TYR A 278 -6.06 10.65 -23.04
N LYS A 279 -6.08 10.63 -21.72
CA LYS A 279 -6.34 11.80 -20.89
C LYS A 279 -5.34 11.86 -19.75
N ILE A 280 -4.96 13.07 -19.36
CA ILE A 280 -4.17 13.29 -18.15
C ILE A 280 -5.05 13.03 -16.94
N ILE A 281 -4.52 12.33 -15.96
CA ILE A 281 -5.23 11.97 -14.73
C ILE A 281 -5.23 13.17 -13.78
N PRO A 282 -6.40 13.62 -13.27
CA PRO A 282 -6.45 14.61 -12.21
C PRO A 282 -5.85 14.04 -10.92
N ARG A 283 -5.14 14.88 -10.16
CA ARG A 283 -4.36 14.51 -8.98
C ARG A 283 -4.55 15.47 -7.83
N ASN A 284 -4.51 14.93 -6.61
CA ASN A 284 -4.51 15.69 -5.38
C ASN A 284 -3.07 16.10 -4.98
N THR A 285 -2.45 16.96 -5.79
CA THR A 285 -1.09 17.45 -5.55
C THR A 285 -1.07 18.97 -5.43
N SER A 286 -0.14 19.50 -4.62
CA SER A 286 -0.04 20.96 -4.39
C SER A 286 0.84 21.67 -5.41
N ASN A 287 1.72 20.96 -6.11
CA ASN A 287 2.73 21.58 -6.96
C ASN A 287 3.14 20.65 -8.11
N ALA A 288 3.40 21.26 -9.27
CA ALA A 288 4.00 20.61 -10.42
C ALA A 288 5.43 20.11 -10.18
N ASP A 289 6.13 20.69 -9.19
CA ASP A 289 7.51 20.34 -8.80
C ASP A 289 7.57 19.08 -7.91
N CYS A 290 6.72 18.11 -8.18
CA CYS A 290 6.87 16.79 -7.61
C CYS A 290 8.32 16.33 -7.81
N THR A 291 9.04 16.13 -6.70
CA THR A 291 10.40 15.61 -6.78
C THR A 291 10.37 14.29 -7.55
N GLU A 292 11.24 14.13 -8.51
CA GLU A 292 11.37 12.91 -9.31
C GLU A 292 12.02 11.79 -8.48
N SER A 293 11.58 11.65 -7.21
CA SER A 293 12.19 10.74 -6.25
C SER A 293 11.77 9.27 -6.42
N GLY A 294 10.62 9.03 -7.06
CA GLY A 294 10.06 7.69 -7.15
C GLY A 294 9.45 7.13 -5.85
N PHE A 295 9.50 7.89 -4.76
CA PHE A 295 9.04 7.44 -3.42
C PHE A 295 7.59 7.79 -3.08
N SER A 296 6.78 8.17 -4.05
CA SER A 296 5.38 8.56 -3.81
C SER A 296 4.53 7.48 -3.11
N THR A 297 4.88 6.20 -3.29
CA THR A 297 4.23 5.06 -2.62
C THR A 297 4.67 4.88 -1.16
N PHE A 298 5.69 5.57 -0.72
CA PHE A 298 6.26 5.39 0.62
C PHE A 298 6.15 6.63 1.50
N GLY A 299 5.22 7.53 1.16
CA GLY A 299 5.14 8.88 1.70
C GLY A 299 6.08 9.83 0.95
N ARG A 300 5.58 11.01 0.61
CA ARG A 300 6.39 11.98 -0.13
C ARG A 300 7.15 12.88 0.81
N TYR A 301 8.42 13.05 0.49
CA TYR A 301 9.33 13.99 1.14
C TYR A 301 8.93 15.46 0.94
N ASP A 302 8.42 15.79 -0.24
CA ASP A 302 8.17 17.17 -0.67
C ASP A 302 6.82 17.74 -0.26
N GLU A 303 6.08 17.03 0.58
CA GLU A 303 4.71 17.40 0.98
C GLU A 303 3.77 17.72 -0.20
N SER A 304 4.11 17.27 -1.38
CA SER A 304 3.33 17.59 -2.59
C SER A 304 1.98 16.88 -2.65
N ILE A 305 1.81 15.80 -1.85
CA ILE A 305 0.53 15.10 -1.74
C ILE A 305 -0.41 15.84 -0.80
N ASN A 306 -1.59 16.19 -1.27
CA ASN A 306 -2.67 16.65 -0.41
C ASN A 306 -3.38 15.43 0.20
N SER A 307 -2.71 14.78 1.14
CA SER A 307 -3.27 13.67 1.91
C SER A 307 -4.28 14.18 2.93
N THR A 308 -5.06 13.26 3.48
CA THR A 308 -5.99 13.57 4.59
C THR A 308 -5.27 14.23 5.76
N ASN A 309 -4.07 13.76 6.08
CA ASN A 309 -3.25 14.34 7.14
C ASN A 309 -2.95 15.83 6.89
N LYS A 310 -2.52 16.17 5.69
CA LYS A 310 -2.15 17.55 5.34
C LYS A 310 -3.37 18.48 5.27
N VAL A 311 -4.49 17.99 4.74
CA VAL A 311 -5.65 18.84 4.41
C VAL A 311 -6.60 19.03 5.59
N TRP A 312 -6.81 18.00 6.41
CA TRP A 312 -7.83 18.02 7.45
C TRP A 312 -7.32 17.97 8.89
N PHE A 313 -6.02 17.71 9.13
CA PHE A 313 -5.45 17.65 10.49
C PHE A 313 -4.49 18.81 10.77
N SER A 314 -4.65 19.94 10.10
CA SER A 314 -3.97 21.19 10.46
C SER A 314 -4.58 21.79 11.72
N GLU A 315 -3.81 22.59 12.45
CA GLU A 315 -4.23 23.27 13.68
C GLU A 315 -5.51 24.10 13.50
N ASP A 316 -5.74 24.61 12.29
CA ASP A 316 -6.92 25.41 11.95
C ASP A 316 -8.20 24.59 11.73
N LYS A 317 -8.09 23.27 11.54
CA LYS A 317 -9.22 22.42 11.15
C LYS A 317 -9.58 21.34 12.16
N PHE A 318 -8.60 20.69 12.75
CA PHE A 318 -8.82 19.64 13.74
C PHE A 318 -7.70 19.68 14.79
N GLU A 319 -8.07 19.76 16.06
CA GLU A 319 -7.08 19.87 17.12
C GLU A 319 -6.17 18.65 17.20
N PRO A 320 -4.84 18.83 17.13
CA PRO A 320 -3.88 17.73 17.17
C PRO A 320 -3.97 16.86 18.43
N ASN A 321 -4.48 17.43 19.55
CA ASN A 321 -4.66 16.71 20.82
C ASN A 321 -5.75 15.63 20.76
N ASN A 322 -6.65 15.73 19.80
CA ASN A 322 -7.72 14.75 19.59
C ASN A 322 -7.36 13.69 18.55
N VAL A 323 -6.13 13.69 18.05
CA VAL A 323 -5.61 12.66 17.16
C VAL A 323 -4.73 11.69 17.96
N PHE A 324 -5.23 10.49 18.17
CA PHE A 324 -4.58 9.43 18.93
C PHE A 324 -3.89 8.47 17.94
N SER A 325 -2.62 8.73 17.64
CA SER A 325 -1.78 7.83 16.83
C SER A 325 -1.28 6.65 17.65
N ASP A 326 -0.74 5.62 16.97
CA ASP A 326 -0.24 4.39 17.60
C ASP A 326 -1.30 3.70 18.50
N THR A 327 -2.60 3.86 18.14
CA THR A 327 -3.73 3.33 18.88
C THR A 327 -4.47 2.28 18.07
N ASN A 328 -4.35 1.03 18.45
CA ASN A 328 -4.99 -0.08 17.75
C ASN A 328 -6.32 -0.45 18.40
N ILE A 329 -7.43 -0.22 17.71
CA ILE A 329 -8.75 -0.63 18.19
C ILE A 329 -8.89 -2.15 18.04
N LYS A 330 -9.04 -2.84 19.16
CA LYS A 330 -9.22 -4.29 19.18
C LYS A 330 -10.65 -4.71 18.86
N ASN A 331 -11.60 -4.12 19.55
CA ASN A 331 -13.03 -4.37 19.39
C ASN A 331 -13.85 -3.25 20.03
N LEU A 332 -15.16 -3.36 19.89
CA LEU A 332 -16.17 -2.50 20.50
C LEU A 332 -16.97 -3.31 21.52
N ASP A 333 -17.35 -2.68 22.63
CA ASP A 333 -18.38 -3.23 23.51
C ASP A 333 -19.74 -2.83 22.96
N LEU A 334 -20.54 -3.81 22.62
CA LEU A 334 -21.89 -3.63 22.08
C LEU A 334 -22.93 -3.96 23.13
N SER A 335 -23.88 -3.05 23.36
CA SER A 335 -25.05 -3.27 24.21
C SER A 335 -26.31 -2.83 23.48
N ASN A 336 -27.31 -3.70 23.39
CA ASN A 336 -28.58 -3.43 22.68
C ASN A 336 -28.38 -2.87 21.25
N GLY A 337 -27.39 -3.40 20.51
CA GLY A 337 -27.09 -2.98 19.14
C GLY A 337 -26.34 -1.65 19.02
N LYS A 338 -25.91 -1.04 20.14
CA LYS A 338 -25.14 0.21 20.17
C LYS A 338 -23.75 -0.03 20.72
N ALA A 339 -22.76 0.66 20.17
CA ALA A 339 -21.42 0.72 20.75
C ALA A 339 -21.45 1.60 22.00
N THR A 340 -20.90 1.10 23.11
CA THR A 340 -20.81 1.82 24.39
C THR A 340 -19.38 2.17 24.74
N HIS A 341 -18.43 1.35 24.29
CA HIS A 341 -16.99 1.59 24.49
C HIS A 341 -16.20 1.11 23.29
N ILE A 342 -15.03 1.70 23.10
CA ILE A 342 -13.96 1.18 22.26
C ILE A 342 -12.83 0.62 23.15
N ASN A 343 -12.28 -0.54 22.78
CA ASN A 343 -11.15 -1.15 23.47
C ASN A 343 -9.88 -0.86 22.67
N VAL A 344 -9.04 0.02 23.21
CA VAL A 344 -7.89 0.62 22.56
C VAL A 344 -6.60 0.02 23.12
N GLU A 345 -5.72 -0.49 22.29
CA GLU A 345 -4.36 -0.84 22.68
C GLU A 345 -3.40 0.29 22.27
N ASN A 346 -2.69 0.83 23.24
CA ASN A 346 -1.63 1.81 23.03
C ASN A 346 -0.40 1.37 23.82
N ASN A 347 0.75 1.26 23.17
CA ASN A 347 2.03 0.80 23.77
C ASN A 347 1.90 -0.51 24.57
N GLY A 348 1.06 -1.45 24.10
CA GLY A 348 0.81 -2.73 24.76
C GLY A 348 -0.13 -2.67 25.97
N ILE A 349 -0.65 -1.50 26.30
CA ILE A 349 -1.62 -1.30 27.38
C ILE A 349 -3.02 -1.20 26.77
N LEU A 350 -3.97 -1.91 27.37
CA LEU A 350 -5.38 -1.86 26.99
C LEU A 350 -6.11 -0.76 27.78
N HIS A 351 -6.78 0.10 27.05
CA HIS A 351 -7.64 1.17 27.57
C HIS A 351 -9.07 0.93 27.11
N LYS A 352 -10.01 1.30 27.98
CA LYS A 352 -11.44 1.27 27.67
C LYS A 352 -11.95 2.68 27.66
N VAL A 353 -12.45 3.14 26.50
CA VAL A 353 -12.94 4.51 26.28
C VAL A 353 -14.45 4.46 26.07
N ALA A 354 -15.21 5.15 26.89
CA ALA A 354 -16.66 5.30 26.73
C ALA A 354 -16.97 6.17 25.50
N VAL A 355 -17.99 5.80 24.73
CA VAL A 355 -18.36 6.52 23.50
C VAL A 355 -19.86 6.60 23.34
N ASP A 356 -20.37 7.70 22.76
CA ASP A 356 -21.78 7.82 22.37
C ASP A 356 -21.99 7.35 20.92
N LYS A 357 -21.02 7.62 20.05
CA LYS A 357 -21.05 7.27 18.62
C LYS A 357 -19.69 6.76 18.16
N VAL A 358 -19.71 5.84 17.21
CA VAL A 358 -18.48 5.32 16.56
C VAL A 358 -18.63 5.41 15.06
N ILE A 359 -17.62 5.98 14.41
CA ILE A 359 -17.45 5.96 12.96
C ILE A 359 -16.33 4.97 12.62
N LEU A 360 -16.67 3.85 12.00
CA LEU A 360 -15.70 2.84 11.57
C LEU A 360 -15.17 3.18 10.17
N ALA A 361 -13.96 3.71 10.10
CA ALA A 361 -13.26 4.10 8.88
C ALA A 361 -11.88 3.44 8.73
N ALA A 362 -11.70 2.26 9.34
CA ALA A 362 -10.43 1.52 9.38
C ALA A 362 -10.10 0.75 8.08
N GLY A 363 -10.76 1.08 6.98
CA GLY A 363 -10.56 0.46 5.67
C GLY A 363 -11.28 -0.89 5.53
N SER A 364 -11.26 -1.43 4.31
CA SER A 364 -12.02 -2.62 3.92
C SER A 364 -11.58 -3.92 4.59
N LEU A 365 -10.37 -3.97 5.15
CA LEU A 365 -9.84 -5.13 5.86
C LEU A 365 -10.05 -5.05 7.37
N ASN A 366 -9.73 -3.91 7.99
CA ASN A 366 -9.77 -3.77 9.43
C ASN A 366 -11.17 -3.45 9.96
N THR A 367 -12.01 -2.71 9.23
CA THR A 367 -13.39 -2.44 9.65
C THR A 367 -14.20 -3.74 9.89
N PRO A 368 -14.25 -4.69 8.94
CA PRO A 368 -14.91 -5.97 9.19
C PRO A 368 -14.28 -6.76 10.34
N LYS A 369 -12.95 -6.71 10.46
CA LYS A 369 -12.24 -7.38 11.55
C LYS A 369 -12.65 -6.87 12.91
N ILE A 370 -12.67 -5.55 13.11
CA ILE A 370 -13.11 -4.92 14.37
C ILE A 370 -14.53 -5.35 14.72
N LEU A 371 -15.46 -5.35 13.76
CA LEU A 371 -16.85 -5.78 13.98
C LEU A 371 -16.95 -7.27 14.34
N LEU A 372 -16.19 -8.14 13.67
CA LEU A 372 -16.14 -9.56 14.00
C LEU A 372 -15.57 -9.81 15.40
N ASP A 373 -14.49 -9.10 15.76
CA ASP A 373 -13.87 -9.18 17.09
C ASP A 373 -14.77 -8.61 18.18
N SER A 374 -15.71 -7.71 17.83
CA SER A 374 -16.77 -7.17 18.70
C SER A 374 -17.97 -8.12 18.87
N GLY A 375 -17.93 -9.30 18.27
CA GLY A 375 -19.06 -10.24 18.32
C GLY A 375 -20.20 -9.94 17.35
N TYR A 376 -20.13 -8.85 16.55
CA TYR A 376 -21.13 -8.58 15.53
C TYR A 376 -21.06 -9.61 14.41
N ARG A 377 -22.22 -10.11 13.96
CA ARG A 377 -22.32 -11.14 12.91
C ARG A 377 -23.33 -10.72 11.86
N ASN A 378 -22.89 -10.77 10.62
CA ASN A 378 -23.73 -10.58 9.44
C ASN A 378 -23.18 -11.44 8.32
N LYS A 379 -24.03 -12.03 7.48
CA LYS A 379 -23.63 -12.95 6.40
C LYS A 379 -22.71 -12.33 5.34
N HIS A 380 -22.68 -11.00 5.25
CA HIS A 380 -21.86 -10.28 4.29
C HIS A 380 -20.57 -9.71 4.91
N LEU A 381 -20.49 -9.69 6.25
CA LEU A 381 -19.34 -9.10 6.95
C LEU A 381 -18.07 -9.89 6.71
N GLY A 382 -17.03 -9.21 6.23
CA GLY A 382 -15.75 -9.83 5.90
C GLY A 382 -15.75 -10.66 4.60
N HIS A 383 -16.84 -10.61 3.83
CA HIS A 383 -16.97 -11.27 2.54
C HIS A 383 -16.93 -10.28 1.38
N ASN A 384 -16.78 -10.81 0.15
CA ASN A 384 -16.85 -10.03 -1.09
C ASN A 384 -15.78 -8.91 -1.22
N LEU A 385 -14.58 -9.13 -0.68
CA LEU A 385 -13.47 -8.22 -0.92
C LEU A 385 -13.25 -8.08 -2.43
N LYS A 386 -13.36 -6.84 -2.93
CA LYS A 386 -13.07 -6.48 -4.31
C LYS A 386 -11.77 -5.70 -4.34
N LEU A 387 -10.93 -5.99 -5.32
CA LEU A 387 -9.63 -5.38 -5.48
C LEU A 387 -9.55 -4.70 -6.83
N HIS A 388 -8.83 -3.59 -6.88
CA HIS A 388 -8.46 -2.95 -8.13
C HIS A 388 -7.24 -3.71 -8.70
N PRO A 389 -7.39 -4.49 -9.78
CA PRO A 389 -6.27 -5.24 -10.34
C PRO A 389 -5.29 -4.29 -11.02
N VAL A 390 -4.00 -4.51 -10.76
CA VAL A 390 -2.92 -3.80 -11.43
C VAL A 390 -2.11 -4.78 -12.24
N SER A 391 -1.84 -4.42 -13.50
CA SER A 391 -0.93 -5.12 -14.39
C SER A 391 0.10 -4.14 -14.92
N GLY A 392 1.34 -4.57 -15.01
CA GLY A 392 2.45 -3.76 -15.53
C GLY A 392 2.90 -4.25 -16.89
N VAL A 393 3.21 -3.32 -17.78
CA VAL A 393 3.90 -3.58 -19.04
C VAL A 393 5.20 -2.78 -19.02
N ALA A 394 6.30 -3.42 -19.39
CA ALA A 394 7.61 -2.78 -19.47
C ALA A 394 8.09 -2.75 -20.92
N GLY A 395 8.62 -1.61 -21.34
CA GLY A 395 9.28 -1.41 -22.63
C GLY A 395 10.76 -1.09 -22.44
N LYS A 396 11.61 -1.58 -23.37
CA LYS A 396 13.01 -1.19 -23.44
C LYS A 396 13.16 -0.17 -24.57
N PHE A 397 13.75 0.97 -24.26
CA PHE A 397 14.04 2.03 -25.20
C PHE A 397 15.54 2.11 -25.48
N SER A 398 15.93 2.78 -26.57
CA SER A 398 17.33 3.04 -26.92
C SER A 398 17.95 4.15 -26.07
N ASP A 399 17.12 5.09 -25.65
CA ASP A 399 17.44 6.23 -24.80
C ASP A 399 17.18 5.89 -23.32
N GLU A 400 17.92 6.54 -22.44
CA GLU A 400 17.76 6.38 -21.00
C GLU A 400 16.37 6.86 -20.57
N GLN A 401 15.69 6.02 -19.80
CA GLN A 401 14.40 6.32 -19.20
C GLN A 401 14.55 6.24 -17.69
N LYS A 402 13.93 7.18 -16.96
CA LYS A 402 13.81 7.15 -15.50
C LYS A 402 12.39 6.69 -15.11
N PRO A 403 12.09 5.38 -15.10
CA PRO A 403 10.72 4.90 -14.91
C PRO A 403 10.15 5.21 -13.53
N TRP A 404 11.01 5.50 -12.56
CA TRP A 404 10.62 5.94 -11.20
C TRP A 404 10.27 7.43 -11.13
N ALA A 405 10.71 8.25 -12.10
CA ALA A 405 10.47 9.68 -12.07
C ALA A 405 8.98 10.02 -12.18
N GLY A 406 8.56 10.98 -11.40
CA GLY A 406 7.19 11.45 -11.33
C GLY A 406 6.23 10.51 -10.61
N THR A 407 4.97 10.90 -10.62
CA THR A 407 3.88 10.08 -10.08
C THR A 407 3.45 9.00 -11.08
N MET A 408 2.94 7.89 -10.61
CA MET A 408 2.43 6.81 -11.45
C MET A 408 0.93 6.59 -11.21
N PRO A 409 0.15 6.29 -12.24
CA PRO A 409 0.29 6.68 -13.65
C PRO A 409 -0.09 8.16 -13.83
N VAL A 410 0.41 8.85 -14.87
CA VAL A 410 0.04 10.25 -15.16
C VAL A 410 -1.07 10.35 -16.19
N SER A 411 -1.19 9.35 -17.06
CA SER A 411 -2.20 9.31 -18.11
C SER A 411 -2.95 7.98 -18.10
N TYR A 412 -4.14 7.97 -18.66
CA TYR A 412 -4.90 6.76 -18.88
C TYR A 412 -5.56 6.80 -20.27
N THR A 413 -5.70 5.61 -20.86
CA THR A 413 -6.43 5.45 -22.10
C THR A 413 -7.90 5.20 -21.82
N HIS A 414 -8.78 5.86 -22.56
CA HIS A 414 -10.16 5.41 -22.72
C HIS A 414 -10.19 4.24 -23.71
N LEU A 415 -9.59 3.12 -23.33
CA LEU A 415 -10.04 1.89 -23.94
C LEU A 415 -11.48 1.72 -23.47
N ARG A 416 -12.41 1.68 -24.42
CA ARG A 416 -13.77 1.21 -24.19
C ARG A 416 -13.69 -0.27 -23.84
N ALA A 417 -13.18 -0.56 -22.64
CA ALA A 417 -12.90 -1.91 -22.16
C ALA A 417 -14.14 -2.81 -22.19
N HIS A 418 -15.33 -2.21 -22.23
CA HIS A 418 -16.59 -2.94 -22.34
C HIS A 418 -17.01 -3.29 -23.78
N GLU A 419 -16.46 -2.68 -24.83
CA GLU A 419 -16.81 -3.01 -26.21
C GLU A 419 -15.86 -4.04 -26.84
N THR A 420 -14.62 -4.13 -26.41
CA THR A 420 -13.63 -5.06 -26.96
C THR A 420 -13.79 -6.50 -26.45
N VAL A 421 -14.34 -6.70 -25.25
CA VAL A 421 -14.57 -8.05 -24.70
C VAL A 421 -15.80 -8.73 -25.32
N ARG A 422 -16.79 -7.97 -25.81
CA ARG A 422 -17.98 -8.55 -26.46
C ARG A 422 -17.79 -8.96 -27.92
N LYS A 423 -16.68 -8.59 -28.56
CA LYS A 423 -16.42 -8.93 -29.99
C LYS A 423 -15.41 -10.08 -30.18
N ARG A 424 -14.99 -10.75 -29.11
CA ARG A 424 -14.05 -11.89 -29.16
C ARG A 424 -14.56 -13.15 -28.44
N VAL A 425 -15.89 -13.37 -28.42
CA VAL A 425 -16.49 -14.65 -28.09
C VAL A 425 -17.33 -15.09 -29.28
#